data_f06f061a501f1a103b3d0b8e414755f1
#
_entry.id   f06f061a501f1a103b3d0b8e414755f1
#
_cell.length_a   1.000
_cell.length_b   1.000
_cell.length_c   1.000
_cell.angle_alpha   90.00
_cell.angle_beta   90.00
_cell.angle_gamma   90.00
#
_symmetry.space_group_name_H-M   'P 1'
#
loop_
_entity.id
_entity.type
_entity.pdbx_description
1 polymer ?
#
loop_
_entity_poly.entity_id
_entity_poly.type
_entity_poly.pdbx_seq_one_letter_code
_entity_poly.pdbx_strand_id
1 'polypeptide(L)'
;MSKAFRSILDLSFSLRLKNGRILELVNDSTVKMAPRGALDQLGQALSQIIHAFAEADEDTKIFMAKWDIKDGFWRMDCEKGEEYNFSYVLPQEEGMPITLVVPTSLQMGWVESPPYFCAATETARDIASDYCDTPVGSLPHHKFAKHVKGAKEFNELPTASKKGKLFYALEVYVDDFMSIVIPTSKEQLEHVATAIMTGIHDVFPADIVDGNDPISEKKLLKGEGQYSVFKTLLGFDFDGKRKTMWLEEEKRAKLLTILHSWLRASSLNRGIPFGEFESVIAKVRHAFTALPGGRGLLSPCNRLLKKRPQVVYFHRNAPLHEAISNCRTILRESTSRPTRCRELVAGWPDFIGVVDASSHGVGGVIIGELSECLPTVFRLQWPPDITANVKSEANPMGTITNSDLELAGLVLLWLMMEHVCAPLTEKRIALFSDNSPTVSWVERMACRSSLVAEQLIRVLALRFNIQKVCPITTLHIAGDQNSMTDIPSRSFGSEHKWHFKSEHDLLTFFNTNFTLPSQNSWTVCQPTSAIATRVISVLRMTPLTLDDWRRLPAAGKNIGTTGKSTRLLWEWTLTFRVPTSKSGSDSYPVSQQESEQAIMVTENKSKIAQSVARLRPLGRRSHWPVTPILPKS
;
A
#
# COMPACT_ATOMS: atom_id res chain seq x y z
N MET A 1 -0.04 -13.10 -40.60
CA MET A 1 -1.19 -12.69 -39.77
C MET A 1 -1.28 -11.18 -39.78
N SER A 2 -2.29 -10.60 -40.43
CA SER A 2 -2.51 -9.15 -40.38
C SER A 2 -2.77 -8.73 -38.97
N LYS A 3 -2.03 -7.75 -38.45
CA LYS A 3 -2.36 -7.11 -37.16
C LYS A 3 -3.67 -6.38 -37.38
N ALA A 4 -4.70 -6.79 -36.65
CA ALA A 4 -5.94 -6.02 -36.61
C ALA A 4 -5.62 -4.65 -35.98
N PHE A 5 -5.88 -3.58 -36.71
CA PHE A 5 -5.77 -2.22 -36.19
C PHE A 5 -7.01 -1.92 -35.35
N ARG A 6 -6.83 -1.36 -34.15
CA ARG A 6 -7.90 -0.78 -33.37
C ARG A 6 -7.85 0.74 -33.56
N SER A 7 -8.93 1.35 -34.02
CA SER A 7 -9.02 2.80 -34.05
C SER A 7 -9.18 3.33 -32.62
N ILE A 8 -8.34 4.27 -32.22
CA ILE A 8 -8.46 5.03 -30.98
C ILE A 8 -8.67 6.47 -31.38
N LEU A 9 -9.79 7.05 -30.97
CA LEU A 9 -10.12 8.44 -31.24
C LEU A 9 -9.41 9.34 -30.22
N ASP A 10 -8.70 10.34 -30.66
CA ASP A 10 -8.18 11.40 -29.79
C ASP A 10 -9.24 12.48 -29.59
N LEU A 11 -10.19 12.21 -28.69
CA LEU A 11 -11.27 13.13 -28.35
C LEU A 11 -10.83 14.31 -27.46
N SER A 12 -9.54 14.37 -27.14
CA SER A 12 -8.88 15.50 -26.46
C SER A 12 -8.01 16.33 -27.43
N PHE A 13 -8.09 16.05 -28.74
CA PHE A 13 -7.37 16.81 -29.77
C PHE A 13 -8.03 18.18 -29.98
N SER A 14 -7.25 19.27 -29.77
CA SER A 14 -7.71 20.65 -30.04
C SER A 14 -7.27 21.13 -31.42
N LEU A 15 -8.23 21.66 -32.17
CA LEU A 15 -7.95 22.27 -33.46
C LEU A 15 -8.13 23.79 -33.38
N ARG A 16 -7.03 24.52 -33.63
CA ARG A 16 -7.08 25.96 -33.82
C ARG A 16 -7.30 26.27 -35.29
N LEU A 17 -8.44 26.86 -35.62
CA LEU A 17 -8.75 27.29 -36.95
C LEU A 17 -7.92 28.50 -37.39
N LYS A 18 -7.80 28.75 -38.70
CA LYS A 18 -7.04 29.89 -39.26
C LYS A 18 -7.53 31.25 -38.75
N ASN A 19 -8.80 31.35 -38.39
CA ASN A 19 -9.41 32.56 -37.80
C ASN A 19 -9.14 32.71 -36.28
N GLY A 20 -8.29 31.85 -35.69
CA GLY A 20 -7.96 31.88 -34.27
C GLY A 20 -8.97 31.20 -33.35
N ARG A 21 -10.14 30.78 -33.86
CA ARG A 21 -11.13 30.04 -33.07
C ARG A 21 -10.61 28.66 -32.74
N ILE A 22 -10.76 28.23 -31.47
CA ILE A 22 -10.47 26.86 -31.02
C ILE A 22 -11.79 26.10 -31.07
N LEU A 23 -11.80 24.95 -31.75
CA LEU A 23 -12.94 24.03 -31.67
C LEU A 23 -12.96 23.38 -30.31
N GLU A 24 -14.11 23.35 -29.68
CA GLU A 24 -14.31 22.66 -28.40
C GLU A 24 -14.04 21.16 -28.55
N LEU A 25 -13.36 20.61 -27.56
CA LEU A 25 -13.01 19.18 -27.54
C LEU A 25 -14.20 18.39 -27.03
N VAL A 26 -14.45 17.21 -27.57
CA VAL A 26 -15.52 16.33 -27.08
C VAL A 26 -15.38 16.06 -25.58
N ASN A 27 -14.15 15.78 -25.13
CA ASN A 27 -13.91 15.52 -23.69
C ASN A 27 -14.09 16.73 -22.79
N ASP A 28 -13.83 17.96 -23.29
CA ASP A 28 -13.99 19.19 -22.49
C ASP A 28 -15.47 19.62 -22.40
N SER A 29 -16.24 19.37 -23.47
CA SER A 29 -17.68 19.63 -23.51
C SER A 29 -18.53 18.54 -22.86
N THR A 30 -17.92 17.37 -22.52
CA THR A 30 -18.62 16.24 -21.92
C THR A 30 -19.08 16.55 -20.50
N VAL A 31 -20.39 16.40 -20.25
CA VAL A 31 -20.94 16.43 -18.89
C VAL A 31 -20.65 15.10 -18.20
N LYS A 32 -20.04 15.16 -17.02
CA LYS A 32 -19.64 13.96 -16.27
C LYS A 32 -20.82 13.38 -15.50
N MET A 33 -21.50 12.39 -16.08
CA MET A 33 -22.69 11.76 -15.52
C MET A 33 -22.48 10.30 -15.11
N ALA A 34 -21.40 9.65 -15.53
CA ALA A 34 -21.16 8.25 -15.22
C ALA A 34 -20.97 8.00 -13.72
N PRO A 35 -21.41 6.83 -13.19
CA PRO A 35 -21.20 6.44 -11.80
C PRO A 35 -19.70 6.37 -11.45
N ARG A 36 -19.23 7.20 -10.51
CA ARG A 36 -17.81 7.26 -10.14
C ARG A 36 -17.40 6.18 -9.14
N GLY A 37 -18.35 5.65 -8.36
CA GLY A 37 -18.07 4.62 -7.36
C GLY A 37 -17.41 3.35 -7.94
N ALA A 38 -17.82 2.93 -9.14
CA ALA A 38 -17.20 1.80 -9.83
C ALA A 38 -15.74 2.08 -10.23
N LEU A 39 -15.43 3.30 -10.66
CA LEU A 39 -14.08 3.71 -10.99
C LEU A 39 -13.17 3.74 -9.75
N ASP A 40 -13.70 4.08 -8.58
CA ASP A 40 -12.98 4.05 -7.31
C ASP A 40 -12.63 2.60 -6.91
N GLN A 41 -13.50 1.62 -7.21
CA GLN A 41 -13.24 0.19 -6.97
C GLN A 41 -12.07 -0.33 -7.81
N LEU A 42 -11.93 0.13 -9.05
CA LEU A 42 -10.84 -0.23 -9.94
C LEU A 42 -9.47 -0.08 -9.27
N GLY A 43 -9.27 1.02 -8.51
CA GLY A 43 -8.04 1.28 -7.76
C GLY A 43 -7.79 0.30 -6.61
N GLN A 44 -8.79 -0.46 -6.18
CA GLN A 44 -8.72 -1.37 -5.03
C GLN A 44 -8.43 -2.83 -5.42
N ALA A 45 -8.65 -3.23 -6.67
CA ALA A 45 -8.55 -4.63 -7.11
C ALA A 45 -7.24 -5.32 -6.68
N LEU A 46 -6.08 -4.71 -6.97
CA LEU A 46 -4.79 -5.27 -6.55
C LEU A 46 -4.64 -5.35 -5.03
N SER A 47 -5.11 -4.34 -4.31
CA SER A 47 -5.07 -4.31 -2.85
C SER A 47 -5.92 -5.43 -2.25
N GLN A 48 -7.11 -5.68 -2.80
CA GLN A 48 -8.02 -6.73 -2.35
C GLN A 48 -7.45 -8.12 -2.63
N ILE A 49 -6.80 -8.33 -3.79
CA ILE A 49 -6.06 -9.57 -4.08
C ILE A 49 -4.96 -9.80 -3.03
N ILE A 50 -4.15 -8.79 -2.74
CA ILE A 50 -3.08 -8.88 -1.74
C ILE A 50 -3.65 -9.22 -0.36
N HIS A 51 -4.79 -8.61 0.03
CA HIS A 51 -5.47 -8.92 1.28
C HIS A 51 -5.97 -10.37 1.34
N ALA A 52 -6.60 -10.87 0.27
CA ALA A 52 -7.06 -12.26 0.21
C ALA A 52 -5.91 -13.26 0.40
N PHE A 53 -4.73 -12.96 -0.18
CA PHE A 53 -3.52 -13.75 0.03
C PHE A 53 -2.96 -13.64 1.45
N ALA A 54 -3.01 -12.44 2.04
CA ALA A 54 -2.45 -12.17 3.37
C ALA A 54 -3.25 -12.83 4.50
N GLU A 55 -4.53 -13.09 4.28
CA GLU A 55 -5.44 -13.69 5.26
C GLU A 55 -5.57 -15.20 5.15
N ALA A 56 -5.12 -15.76 4.04
CA ALA A 56 -5.16 -17.20 3.85
C ALA A 56 -4.22 -17.92 4.82
N ASP A 57 -4.71 -19.00 5.45
CA ASP A 57 -3.94 -19.84 6.35
C ASP A 57 -2.68 -20.37 5.65
N GLU A 58 -1.58 -20.52 6.38
CA GLU A 58 -0.27 -20.90 5.84
C GLU A 58 -0.31 -22.24 5.07
N ASP A 59 -1.10 -23.21 5.53
CA ASP A 59 -1.19 -24.54 4.94
C ASP A 59 -2.14 -24.61 3.73
N THR A 60 -2.90 -23.57 3.43
CA THR A 60 -3.85 -23.55 2.33
C THR A 60 -3.18 -23.23 1.00
N LYS A 61 -3.74 -23.75 -0.10
CA LYS A 61 -3.33 -23.40 -1.46
C LYS A 61 -4.38 -22.45 -2.06
N ILE A 62 -3.92 -21.31 -2.58
CA ILE A 62 -4.76 -20.36 -3.30
C ILE A 62 -4.68 -20.67 -4.79
N PHE A 63 -5.83 -20.82 -5.42
CA PHE A 63 -5.96 -21.01 -6.86
C PHE A 63 -6.46 -19.71 -7.50
N MET A 64 -5.93 -19.41 -8.67
CA MET A 64 -6.26 -18.20 -9.41
C MET A 64 -6.61 -18.52 -10.86
N ALA A 65 -7.59 -17.80 -11.39
CA ALA A 65 -7.91 -17.77 -12.81
C ALA A 65 -8.35 -16.37 -13.22
N LYS A 66 -8.35 -16.08 -14.53
CA LYS A 66 -8.84 -14.82 -15.05
C LYS A 66 -9.61 -14.99 -16.35
N TRP A 67 -10.55 -14.08 -16.58
CA TRP A 67 -11.37 -13.97 -17.77
C TRP A 67 -11.29 -12.54 -18.30
N ASP A 68 -11.34 -12.39 -19.60
CA ASP A 68 -11.21 -11.10 -20.28
C ASP A 68 -12.46 -10.85 -21.12
N ILE A 69 -13.00 -9.64 -21.03
CA ILE A 69 -14.08 -9.20 -21.91
C ILE A 69 -13.47 -8.79 -23.24
N LYS A 70 -13.92 -9.49 -24.29
CA LYS A 70 -13.58 -9.15 -25.66
C LYS A 70 -14.31 -7.89 -26.09
N ASP A 71 -13.56 -6.99 -26.72
CA ASP A 71 -14.04 -5.73 -27.32
C ASP A 71 -14.52 -4.66 -26.34
N GLY A 72 -14.42 -4.90 -25.02
CA GLY A 72 -14.57 -3.95 -23.92
C GLY A 72 -15.63 -2.88 -24.11
N PHE A 73 -15.24 -1.61 -24.26
CA PHE A 73 -16.17 -0.46 -24.41
C PHE A 73 -17.13 -0.60 -25.56
N TRP A 74 -16.76 -1.28 -26.64
CA TRP A 74 -17.63 -1.46 -27.83
C TRP A 74 -18.82 -2.39 -27.59
N ARG A 75 -18.91 -3.02 -26.41
CA ARG A 75 -20.10 -3.78 -25.98
C ARG A 75 -21.14 -2.95 -25.25
N MET A 76 -20.92 -1.67 -25.13
CA MET A 76 -21.86 -0.74 -24.52
C MET A 76 -22.33 0.22 -25.62
N ASP A 77 -23.61 0.16 -25.92
CA ASP A 77 -24.21 1.02 -26.92
C ASP A 77 -24.29 2.47 -26.44
N CYS A 78 -24.15 3.41 -27.37
CA CYS A 78 -24.46 4.81 -27.16
C CYS A 78 -25.98 5.02 -27.14
N GLU A 79 -26.42 6.06 -26.43
CA GLU A 79 -27.80 6.51 -26.53
C GLU A 79 -28.12 6.87 -27.99
N LYS A 80 -29.27 6.38 -28.44
CA LYS A 80 -29.69 6.58 -29.83
C LYS A 80 -29.86 8.07 -30.15
N GLY A 81 -29.12 8.51 -31.16
CA GLY A 81 -29.08 9.92 -31.57
C GLY A 81 -27.81 10.65 -31.08
N GLU A 82 -27.05 10.08 -30.13
CA GLU A 82 -25.83 10.66 -29.61
C GLU A 82 -24.55 10.06 -30.27
N GLU A 83 -24.71 9.06 -31.14
CA GLU A 83 -23.62 8.36 -31.83
C GLU A 83 -22.75 9.30 -32.68
N TYR A 84 -23.39 10.36 -33.23
CA TYR A 84 -22.72 11.36 -34.07
C TYR A 84 -21.61 12.13 -33.33
N ASN A 85 -21.69 12.21 -32.00
CA ASN A 85 -20.64 12.85 -31.20
C ASN A 85 -19.27 12.15 -31.32
N PHE A 86 -19.25 10.88 -31.73
CA PHE A 86 -18.06 10.06 -31.92
C PHE A 86 -17.69 9.84 -33.38
N SER A 87 -18.40 10.50 -34.31
CA SER A 87 -18.18 10.32 -35.72
C SER A 87 -16.79 10.82 -36.17
N TYR A 88 -16.18 10.11 -37.08
CA TYR A 88 -14.89 10.47 -37.65
C TYR A 88 -14.81 10.10 -39.14
N VAL A 89 -13.96 10.81 -39.86
CA VAL A 89 -13.70 10.56 -41.27
C VAL A 89 -12.51 9.61 -41.38
N LEU A 90 -12.64 8.57 -42.22
CA LEU A 90 -11.51 7.71 -42.53
C LEU A 90 -10.46 8.48 -43.35
N PRO A 91 -9.15 8.11 -43.21
CA PRO A 91 -8.13 8.62 -44.12
C PRO A 91 -8.56 8.43 -45.57
N GLN A 92 -8.55 9.53 -46.30
CA GLN A 92 -9.03 9.56 -47.70
C GLN A 92 -7.89 9.28 -48.67
N GLU A 93 -8.12 8.38 -49.60
CA GLU A 93 -7.28 8.23 -50.80
C GLU A 93 -7.74 9.20 -51.91
N GLU A 94 -6.83 9.69 -52.68
CA GLU A 94 -7.11 10.65 -53.72
C GLU A 94 -8.11 10.08 -54.73
N GLY A 95 -9.23 10.81 -54.98
CA GLY A 95 -10.30 10.37 -55.88
C GLY A 95 -11.37 9.48 -55.28
N MET A 96 -11.25 9.07 -54.00
CA MET A 96 -12.28 8.29 -53.31
C MET A 96 -13.28 9.20 -52.58
N PRO A 97 -14.56 8.78 -52.43
CA PRO A 97 -15.57 9.54 -51.68
C PRO A 97 -15.18 9.59 -50.18
N ILE A 98 -15.59 10.69 -49.52
CA ILE A 98 -15.43 10.84 -48.07
C ILE A 98 -16.29 9.79 -47.37
N THR A 99 -15.62 8.95 -46.55
CA THR A 99 -16.32 7.96 -45.73
C THR A 99 -16.40 8.43 -44.27
N LEU A 100 -17.62 8.67 -43.79
CA LEU A 100 -17.90 8.98 -42.41
C LEU A 100 -18.22 7.69 -41.63
N VAL A 101 -17.53 7.46 -40.55
CA VAL A 101 -17.83 6.38 -39.60
C VAL A 101 -18.62 6.96 -38.45
N VAL A 102 -19.78 6.39 -38.16
CA VAL A 102 -20.61 6.72 -37.01
C VAL A 102 -20.63 5.50 -36.06
N PRO A 103 -19.84 5.52 -34.99
CA PRO A 103 -19.84 4.42 -34.02
C PRO A 103 -21.13 4.40 -33.21
N THR A 104 -21.71 3.22 -33.03
CA THR A 104 -22.92 3.03 -32.24
C THR A 104 -22.63 2.65 -30.77
N SER A 105 -21.37 2.59 -30.39
CA SER A 105 -20.93 2.12 -29.07
C SER A 105 -19.94 3.11 -28.44
N LEU A 106 -19.69 2.95 -27.13
CA LEU A 106 -18.73 3.76 -26.39
C LEU A 106 -17.34 3.67 -27.01
N GLN A 107 -16.66 4.81 -27.15
CA GLN A 107 -15.38 4.90 -27.84
C GLN A 107 -14.20 4.97 -26.89
N MET A 108 -13.12 4.28 -27.26
CA MET A 108 -11.81 4.51 -26.64
C MET A 108 -11.37 5.95 -26.87
N GLY A 109 -11.03 6.66 -25.80
CA GLY A 109 -10.63 8.06 -25.83
C GLY A 109 -11.69 9.01 -25.24
N TRP A 110 -12.94 8.59 -25.11
CA TRP A 110 -13.94 9.37 -24.39
C TRP A 110 -13.77 9.25 -22.88
N VAL A 111 -13.79 10.41 -22.18
CA VAL A 111 -13.51 10.50 -20.74
C VAL A 111 -14.51 9.74 -19.86
N GLU A 112 -15.74 9.54 -20.34
CA GLU A 112 -16.79 8.83 -19.62
C GLU A 112 -16.89 7.32 -19.98
N SER A 113 -16.23 6.85 -21.04
CA SER A 113 -16.25 5.41 -21.38
C SER A 113 -15.71 4.52 -20.24
N PRO A 114 -14.58 4.82 -19.59
CA PRO A 114 -14.10 3.98 -18.50
C PRO A 114 -15.04 3.89 -17.31
N PRO A 115 -15.61 4.99 -16.76
CA PRO A 115 -16.53 4.88 -15.63
C PRO A 115 -17.83 4.15 -15.96
N TYR A 116 -18.44 4.33 -17.14
CA TYR A 116 -19.62 3.57 -17.55
C TYR A 116 -19.32 2.07 -17.68
N PHE A 117 -18.23 1.75 -18.36
CA PHE A 117 -17.80 0.36 -18.53
C PHE A 117 -17.46 -0.31 -17.19
N CYS A 118 -16.74 0.39 -16.30
CA CYS A 118 -16.48 -0.11 -14.95
C CYS A 118 -17.75 -0.35 -14.14
N ALA A 119 -18.79 0.48 -14.31
CA ALA A 119 -20.07 0.24 -13.65
C ALA A 119 -20.70 -1.08 -14.12
N ALA A 120 -20.66 -1.37 -15.43
CA ALA A 120 -21.19 -2.61 -15.97
C ALA A 120 -20.35 -3.84 -15.54
N THR A 121 -19.03 -3.74 -15.57
CA THR A 121 -18.16 -4.86 -15.16
C THR A 121 -18.22 -5.13 -13.66
N GLU A 122 -18.33 -4.10 -12.82
CA GLU A 122 -18.57 -4.25 -11.39
C GLU A 122 -19.92 -4.91 -11.10
N THR A 123 -20.97 -4.56 -11.87
CA THR A 123 -22.28 -5.21 -11.80
C THR A 123 -22.17 -6.70 -12.16
N ALA A 124 -21.44 -7.05 -13.22
CA ALA A 124 -21.22 -8.44 -13.60
C ALA A 124 -20.48 -9.23 -12.52
N ARG A 125 -19.49 -8.60 -11.85
CA ARG A 125 -18.80 -9.18 -10.71
C ARG A 125 -19.73 -9.40 -9.52
N ASP A 126 -20.57 -8.45 -9.18
CA ASP A 126 -21.50 -8.57 -8.06
C ASP A 126 -22.53 -9.70 -8.32
N ILE A 127 -23.09 -9.80 -9.53
CA ILE A 127 -23.94 -10.92 -9.96
C ILE A 127 -23.17 -12.25 -9.86
N ALA A 128 -21.93 -12.29 -10.31
CA ALA A 128 -21.08 -13.49 -10.18
C ALA A 128 -20.84 -13.88 -8.71
N SER A 129 -20.69 -12.90 -7.82
CA SER A 129 -20.58 -13.15 -6.38
C SER A 129 -21.86 -13.78 -5.81
N ASP A 130 -23.03 -13.26 -6.19
CA ASP A 130 -24.32 -13.84 -5.78
C ASP A 130 -24.45 -15.30 -6.25
N TYR A 131 -24.02 -15.58 -7.47
CA TYR A 131 -23.96 -16.96 -7.98
C TYR A 131 -22.98 -17.85 -7.23
N CYS A 132 -21.83 -17.34 -6.83
CA CYS A 132 -20.87 -18.10 -6.01
C CYS A 132 -21.44 -18.50 -4.64
N ASP A 133 -22.36 -17.71 -4.09
CA ASP A 133 -23.01 -17.99 -2.82
C ASP A 133 -24.16 -19.03 -2.94
N THR A 134 -24.54 -19.44 -4.16
CA THR A 134 -25.47 -20.55 -4.37
C THR A 134 -24.83 -21.91 -4.07
N PRO A 135 -25.61 -22.97 -3.83
CA PRO A 135 -25.04 -24.31 -3.60
C PRO A 135 -24.11 -24.77 -4.73
N VAL A 136 -22.95 -25.31 -4.38
CA VAL A 136 -21.96 -25.80 -5.36
C VAL A 136 -22.61 -26.83 -6.27
N GLY A 137 -22.46 -26.64 -7.57
CA GLY A 137 -23.06 -27.51 -8.60
C GLY A 137 -24.51 -27.19 -8.98
N SER A 138 -25.13 -26.16 -8.38
CA SER A 138 -26.50 -25.73 -8.72
C SER A 138 -26.59 -24.93 -10.01
N LEU A 139 -25.50 -24.32 -10.48
CA LEU A 139 -25.49 -23.53 -11.70
C LEU A 139 -25.51 -24.40 -12.95
N PRO A 140 -26.21 -23.97 -14.02
CA PRO A 140 -26.18 -24.65 -15.31
C PRO A 140 -24.77 -24.77 -15.87
N HIS A 141 -24.51 -25.86 -16.61
CA HIS A 141 -23.21 -26.03 -17.24
C HIS A 141 -22.93 -24.94 -18.28
N HIS A 142 -21.82 -24.23 -18.10
CA HIS A 142 -21.41 -23.17 -19.04
C HIS A 142 -20.59 -23.75 -20.21
N LYS A 143 -20.81 -23.24 -21.44
CA LYS A 143 -20.14 -23.71 -22.68
C LYS A 143 -18.62 -23.64 -22.61
N PHE A 144 -18.07 -22.72 -21.84
CA PHE A 144 -16.62 -22.53 -21.66
C PHE A 144 -16.04 -23.26 -20.42
N ALA A 145 -16.83 -23.99 -19.66
CA ALA A 145 -16.37 -24.73 -18.48
C ALA A 145 -15.22 -25.72 -18.79
N LYS A 146 -15.15 -26.22 -20.04
CA LYS A 146 -14.06 -27.07 -20.51
C LYS A 146 -12.67 -26.41 -20.39
N HIS A 147 -12.57 -25.09 -20.41
CA HIS A 147 -11.32 -24.33 -20.35
C HIS A 147 -10.82 -24.08 -18.91
N VAL A 148 -11.60 -24.45 -17.89
CA VAL A 148 -11.25 -24.26 -16.47
C VAL A 148 -10.24 -25.30 -16.01
N LYS A 149 -10.31 -26.51 -16.59
CA LYS A 149 -9.48 -27.67 -16.23
C LYS A 149 -8.11 -27.57 -16.87
N GLY A 150 -7.04 -27.90 -16.17
CA GLY A 150 -5.76 -28.03 -16.84
C GLY A 150 -4.49 -27.96 -16.01
N ALA A 151 -4.45 -27.25 -14.89
CA ALA A 151 -3.25 -27.22 -14.08
C ALA A 151 -3.06 -28.52 -13.27
N LYS A 152 -1.80 -28.94 -13.05
CA LYS A 152 -1.46 -30.15 -12.29
C LYS A 152 -2.10 -30.12 -10.90
N GLU A 153 -2.00 -28.99 -10.20
CA GLU A 153 -2.53 -28.81 -8.86
C GLU A 153 -4.06 -28.91 -8.80
N PHE A 154 -4.76 -28.47 -9.86
CA PHE A 154 -6.20 -28.68 -10.01
C PHE A 154 -6.54 -30.18 -9.99
N ASN A 155 -5.76 -31.01 -10.68
CA ASN A 155 -5.97 -32.44 -10.77
C ASN A 155 -5.69 -33.19 -9.45
N GLU A 156 -4.90 -32.62 -8.56
CA GLU A 156 -4.62 -33.14 -7.21
C GLU A 156 -5.79 -32.96 -6.22
N LEU A 157 -6.72 -32.04 -6.52
CA LEU A 157 -7.89 -31.83 -5.67
C LEU A 157 -8.89 -32.99 -5.78
N PRO A 158 -9.63 -33.31 -4.69
CA PRO A 158 -10.74 -34.27 -4.78
C PRO A 158 -11.86 -33.73 -5.68
N THR A 159 -12.62 -34.59 -6.28
CA THR A 159 -13.74 -34.20 -7.18
C THR A 159 -14.83 -33.49 -6.39
N ALA A 160 -15.25 -34.06 -5.27
CA ALA A 160 -16.27 -33.49 -4.40
C ALA A 160 -15.78 -33.38 -2.95
N SER A 161 -16.23 -32.37 -2.25
CA SER A 161 -16.03 -32.24 -0.81
C SER A 161 -17.35 -32.29 -0.06
N LYS A 162 -17.46 -33.19 0.92
CA LYS A 162 -18.65 -33.31 1.76
C LYS A 162 -18.77 -32.21 2.81
N LYS A 163 -17.66 -31.48 3.12
CA LYS A 163 -17.60 -30.43 4.15
C LYS A 163 -16.48 -29.45 3.80
N GLY A 164 -16.82 -28.20 3.65
CA GLY A 164 -15.86 -27.09 3.49
C GLY A 164 -16.58 -25.85 2.99
N LYS A 165 -16.47 -24.77 3.72
CA LYS A 165 -16.96 -23.46 3.26
C LYS A 165 -16.09 -23.02 2.10
N LEU A 166 -16.71 -22.65 0.99
CA LEU A 166 -16.03 -22.03 -0.13
C LEU A 166 -15.51 -20.65 0.31
N PHE A 167 -14.21 -20.45 0.15
CA PHE A 167 -13.63 -19.11 0.24
C PHE A 167 -13.25 -18.66 -1.16
N TYR A 168 -13.76 -17.50 -1.56
CA TYR A 168 -13.44 -16.87 -2.83
C TYR A 168 -13.36 -15.34 -2.69
N ALA A 169 -12.59 -14.72 -3.58
CA ALA A 169 -12.61 -13.29 -3.83
C ALA A 169 -12.65 -13.07 -5.35
N LEU A 170 -13.57 -12.23 -5.80
CA LEU A 170 -13.71 -11.85 -7.20
C LEU A 170 -13.36 -10.38 -7.35
N GLU A 171 -12.44 -10.12 -8.26
CA GLU A 171 -11.98 -8.75 -8.56
C GLU A 171 -12.11 -8.48 -10.06
N VAL A 172 -12.37 -7.23 -10.39
CA VAL A 172 -12.39 -6.78 -11.77
C VAL A 172 -11.52 -5.56 -11.97
N TYR A 173 -10.76 -5.53 -13.06
CA TYR A 173 -9.95 -4.39 -13.45
C TYR A 173 -10.21 -4.09 -14.93
N VAL A 174 -11.08 -3.13 -15.17
CA VAL A 174 -11.61 -2.78 -16.49
C VAL A 174 -12.30 -3.98 -17.15
N ASP A 175 -11.58 -4.71 -18.00
CA ASP A 175 -12.04 -5.87 -18.78
C ASP A 175 -11.53 -7.22 -18.24
N ASP A 176 -10.57 -7.20 -17.30
CA ASP A 176 -9.98 -8.39 -16.69
C ASP A 176 -10.75 -8.78 -15.40
N PHE A 177 -11.45 -9.90 -15.41
CA PHE A 177 -12.04 -10.55 -14.23
C PHE A 177 -11.02 -11.51 -13.63
N MET A 178 -10.86 -11.48 -12.32
CA MET A 178 -9.90 -12.30 -11.58
C MET A 178 -10.61 -13.01 -10.44
N SER A 179 -10.33 -14.29 -10.27
CA SER A 179 -10.78 -15.05 -9.11
C SER A 179 -9.62 -15.58 -8.29
N ILE A 180 -9.76 -15.45 -6.99
CA ILE A 180 -8.88 -16.00 -5.97
C ILE A 180 -9.71 -16.96 -5.14
N VAL A 181 -9.36 -18.24 -5.12
CA VAL A 181 -10.17 -19.29 -4.49
C VAL A 181 -9.31 -20.18 -3.61
N ILE A 182 -9.79 -20.48 -2.40
CA ILE A 182 -9.25 -21.54 -1.54
C ILE A 182 -10.21 -22.70 -1.59
N PRO A 183 -10.01 -23.67 -2.51
CA PRO A 183 -10.95 -24.75 -2.73
C PRO A 183 -10.67 -25.95 -1.84
N THR A 184 -11.72 -26.70 -1.52
CA THR A 184 -11.63 -28.05 -0.94
C THR A 184 -11.92 -29.13 -1.98
N SER A 185 -12.44 -28.75 -3.16
CA SER A 185 -12.72 -29.69 -4.27
C SER A 185 -12.65 -29.00 -5.64
N LYS A 186 -12.58 -29.84 -6.71
CA LYS A 186 -12.66 -29.37 -8.11
C LYS A 186 -13.99 -28.70 -8.41
N GLU A 187 -15.08 -29.24 -7.89
CA GLU A 187 -16.44 -28.72 -8.10
C GLU A 187 -16.57 -27.27 -7.62
N GLN A 188 -15.88 -26.89 -6.54
CA GLN A 188 -15.89 -25.50 -6.07
C GLN A 188 -15.23 -24.55 -7.07
N LEU A 189 -14.11 -24.96 -7.68
CA LEU A 189 -13.45 -24.16 -8.73
C LEU A 189 -14.31 -24.04 -9.99
N GLU A 190 -14.95 -25.16 -10.42
CA GLU A 190 -15.85 -25.17 -11.56
C GLU A 190 -17.09 -24.30 -11.30
N HIS A 191 -17.62 -24.31 -10.07
CA HIS A 191 -18.73 -23.48 -9.65
C HIS A 191 -18.40 -21.99 -9.73
N VAL A 192 -17.27 -21.55 -9.14
CA VAL A 192 -16.84 -20.15 -9.20
C VAL A 192 -16.59 -19.70 -10.64
N ALA A 193 -15.94 -20.52 -11.45
CA ALA A 193 -15.74 -20.19 -12.87
C ALA A 193 -17.06 -20.04 -13.63
N THR A 194 -18.01 -20.95 -13.39
CA THR A 194 -19.34 -20.88 -14.00
C THR A 194 -20.09 -19.63 -13.56
N ALA A 195 -20.03 -19.29 -12.27
CA ALA A 195 -20.61 -18.07 -11.72
C ALA A 195 -20.09 -16.79 -12.42
N ILE A 196 -18.75 -16.69 -12.58
CA ILE A 196 -18.13 -15.54 -13.27
C ILE A 196 -18.60 -15.46 -14.73
N MET A 197 -18.53 -16.59 -15.46
CA MET A 197 -18.89 -16.60 -16.88
C MET A 197 -20.37 -16.30 -17.09
N THR A 198 -21.24 -16.76 -16.18
CA THR A 198 -22.67 -16.48 -16.21
C THR A 198 -22.93 -15.00 -15.90
N GLY A 199 -22.32 -14.47 -14.83
CA GLY A 199 -22.46 -13.06 -14.48
C GLY A 199 -21.97 -12.10 -15.58
N ILE A 200 -20.90 -12.48 -16.32
CA ILE A 200 -20.46 -11.72 -17.50
C ILE A 200 -21.56 -11.77 -18.59
N HIS A 201 -22.16 -12.94 -18.87
CA HIS A 201 -23.19 -13.07 -19.90
C HIS A 201 -24.50 -12.38 -19.54
N ASP A 202 -24.83 -12.27 -18.26
CA ASP A 202 -26.04 -11.59 -17.80
C ASP A 202 -25.97 -10.06 -18.05
N VAL A 203 -24.78 -9.50 -18.05
CA VAL A 203 -24.55 -8.06 -18.29
C VAL A 203 -24.14 -7.79 -19.75
N PHE A 204 -23.34 -8.67 -20.32
CA PHE A 204 -22.82 -8.57 -21.68
C PHE A 204 -23.25 -9.80 -22.49
N PRO A 205 -24.45 -9.79 -23.07
CA PRO A 205 -24.92 -10.92 -23.88
C PRO A 205 -24.04 -11.10 -25.15
N ALA A 206 -24.04 -12.31 -25.68
CA ALA A 206 -23.44 -12.54 -27.00
C ALA A 206 -24.20 -11.75 -28.08
N ASP A 207 -23.47 -11.25 -29.08
CA ASP A 207 -24.08 -10.55 -30.18
C ASP A 207 -25.06 -11.48 -30.93
N ILE A 208 -26.28 -10.98 -31.19
CA ILE A 208 -27.35 -11.74 -31.84
C ILE A 208 -27.04 -11.96 -33.33
N VAL A 209 -26.32 -11.03 -33.96
CA VAL A 209 -26.08 -11.04 -35.42
C VAL A 209 -24.91 -11.93 -35.79
N ASP A 210 -23.76 -11.73 -35.18
CA ASP A 210 -22.52 -12.44 -35.50
C ASP A 210 -22.12 -13.51 -34.48
N GLY A 211 -22.88 -13.65 -33.38
CA GLY A 211 -22.62 -14.58 -32.30
C GLY A 211 -21.35 -14.26 -31.52
N ASN A 212 -20.86 -13.00 -31.61
CA ASN A 212 -19.63 -12.57 -30.97
C ASN A 212 -19.76 -12.62 -29.44
N ASP A 213 -19.04 -13.57 -28.81
CA ASP A 213 -19.11 -13.81 -27.37
C ASP A 213 -18.35 -12.71 -26.58
N PRO A 214 -18.89 -12.24 -25.43
CA PRO A 214 -18.21 -11.31 -24.57
C PRO A 214 -16.95 -11.87 -23.94
N ILE A 215 -16.89 -13.18 -23.70
CA ILE A 215 -15.73 -13.81 -23.11
C ILE A 215 -14.70 -14.13 -24.19
N SER A 216 -13.46 -13.71 -24.00
CA SER A 216 -12.37 -13.92 -24.96
C SER A 216 -11.94 -15.39 -25.03
N GLU A 217 -12.58 -16.20 -25.91
CA GLU A 217 -12.20 -17.61 -26.09
C GLU A 217 -10.72 -17.77 -26.46
N LYS A 218 -10.16 -16.83 -27.24
CA LYS A 218 -8.73 -16.81 -27.59
C LYS A 218 -7.82 -16.78 -26.36
N LYS A 219 -8.19 -16.06 -25.30
CA LYS A 219 -7.47 -16.02 -24.03
C LYS A 219 -7.71 -17.30 -23.21
N LEU A 220 -8.92 -17.83 -23.22
CA LEU A 220 -9.23 -19.11 -22.59
C LEU A 220 -8.42 -20.27 -23.19
N LEU A 221 -8.27 -20.31 -24.52
CA LEU A 221 -7.41 -21.28 -25.22
C LEU A 221 -5.92 -21.15 -24.86
N LYS A 222 -5.47 -20.00 -24.38
CA LYS A 222 -4.12 -19.78 -23.85
C LYS A 222 -4.00 -20.19 -22.37
N GLY A 223 -5.06 -20.67 -21.76
CA GLY A 223 -5.08 -21.13 -20.36
C GLY A 223 -5.30 -20.02 -19.33
N GLU A 224 -5.79 -18.84 -19.73
CA GLU A 224 -6.06 -17.77 -18.75
C GLU A 224 -7.16 -18.14 -17.76
N GLY A 225 -8.24 -18.83 -18.23
CA GLY A 225 -9.33 -19.34 -17.39
C GLY A 225 -8.98 -20.61 -16.59
N GLN A 226 -7.81 -21.21 -16.81
CA GLN A 226 -7.39 -22.39 -16.04
C GLN A 226 -6.97 -21.98 -14.64
N TYR A 227 -7.49 -22.67 -13.63
CA TYR A 227 -7.05 -22.49 -12.27
C TYR A 227 -5.64 -23.02 -12.04
N SER A 228 -4.79 -22.17 -11.50
CA SER A 228 -3.41 -22.49 -11.11
C SER A 228 -3.07 -21.81 -9.81
N VAL A 229 -2.15 -22.40 -9.07
CA VAL A 229 -1.55 -21.76 -7.88
C VAL A 229 -0.50 -20.70 -8.26
N PHE A 230 -0.14 -20.63 -9.54
CA PHE A 230 0.76 -19.61 -10.08
C PHE A 230 0.06 -18.84 -11.21
N LYS A 231 -0.03 -17.50 -11.08
CA LYS A 231 -0.69 -16.66 -12.07
C LYS A 231 -0.12 -15.24 -12.09
N THR A 232 -0.06 -14.65 -13.29
CA THR A 232 0.22 -13.22 -13.44
C THR A 232 -1.10 -12.45 -13.41
N LEU A 233 -1.28 -11.58 -12.40
CA LEU A 233 -2.44 -10.71 -12.23
C LEU A 233 -1.97 -9.27 -12.13
N LEU A 234 -2.58 -8.34 -12.89
CA LEU A 234 -2.29 -6.91 -12.89
C LEU A 234 -0.80 -6.55 -13.00
N GLY A 235 -0.03 -7.41 -13.66
CA GLY A 235 1.40 -7.20 -13.89
C GLY A 235 2.33 -7.67 -12.78
N PHE A 236 1.81 -8.44 -11.85
CA PHE A 236 2.56 -9.14 -10.82
C PHE A 236 2.36 -10.64 -10.93
N ASP A 237 3.41 -11.38 -10.69
CA ASP A 237 3.37 -12.82 -10.53
C ASP A 237 3.00 -13.16 -9.09
N PHE A 238 2.04 -14.04 -8.91
CA PHE A 238 1.57 -14.54 -7.61
C PHE A 238 1.81 -16.03 -7.47
N ASP A 239 2.30 -16.45 -6.29
CA ASP A 239 2.42 -17.85 -5.89
C ASP A 239 1.44 -18.13 -4.74
N GLY A 240 0.37 -18.85 -5.04
CA GLY A 240 -0.69 -19.20 -4.10
C GLY A 240 -0.30 -20.28 -3.08
N LYS A 241 0.83 -20.99 -3.27
CA LYS A 241 1.38 -21.90 -2.27
C LYS A 241 2.16 -21.15 -1.20
N ARG A 242 3.04 -20.24 -1.65
CA ARG A 242 3.91 -19.44 -0.77
C ARG A 242 3.26 -18.14 -0.32
N LYS A 243 2.12 -17.77 -0.92
CA LYS A 243 1.42 -16.50 -0.70
C LYS A 243 2.33 -15.30 -0.92
N THR A 244 3.14 -15.38 -1.97
CA THR A 244 4.10 -14.34 -2.35
C THR A 244 3.74 -13.70 -3.67
N MET A 245 4.22 -12.46 -3.86
CA MET A 245 4.10 -11.74 -5.11
C MET A 245 5.42 -11.04 -5.47
N TRP A 246 5.60 -10.79 -6.78
CA TRP A 246 6.71 -10.00 -7.32
C TRP A 246 6.35 -9.40 -8.67
N LEU A 247 7.07 -8.39 -9.09
CA LEU A 247 6.88 -7.79 -10.41
C LEU A 247 7.22 -8.82 -11.50
N GLU A 248 6.36 -8.95 -12.49
CA GLU A 248 6.58 -9.77 -13.68
C GLU A 248 7.99 -9.55 -14.27
N GLU A 249 8.74 -10.62 -14.52
CA GLU A 249 10.16 -10.59 -14.87
C GLU A 249 10.45 -9.74 -16.11
N GLU A 250 9.62 -9.82 -17.13
CA GLU A 250 9.79 -9.03 -18.35
C GLU A 250 9.69 -7.52 -18.06
N LYS A 251 8.73 -7.12 -17.23
CA LYS A 251 8.55 -5.72 -16.82
C LYS A 251 9.72 -5.24 -15.97
N ARG A 252 10.19 -6.09 -15.06
CA ARG A 252 11.35 -5.82 -14.20
C ARG A 252 12.61 -5.61 -15.04
N ALA A 253 12.90 -6.52 -15.97
CA ALA A 253 14.06 -6.43 -16.87
C ALA A 253 14.03 -5.16 -17.72
N LYS A 254 12.87 -4.79 -18.29
CA LYS A 254 12.68 -3.55 -19.04
C LYS A 254 12.97 -2.32 -18.19
N LEU A 255 12.44 -2.27 -16.96
CA LEU A 255 12.71 -1.16 -16.03
C LEU A 255 14.20 -1.05 -15.68
N LEU A 256 14.85 -2.17 -15.34
CA LEU A 256 16.28 -2.19 -15.03
C LEU A 256 17.12 -1.67 -16.20
N THR A 257 16.81 -2.05 -17.42
CA THR A 257 17.48 -1.56 -18.63
C THR A 257 17.34 -0.05 -18.77
N ILE A 258 16.13 0.49 -18.58
CA ILE A 258 15.88 1.93 -18.69
C ILE A 258 16.63 2.68 -17.58
N LEU A 259 16.51 2.26 -16.31
CA LEU A 259 17.21 2.92 -15.19
C LEU A 259 18.72 2.86 -15.35
N HIS A 260 19.27 1.76 -15.89
CA HIS A 260 20.69 1.66 -16.23
C HIS A 260 21.09 2.66 -17.32
N SER A 261 20.30 2.78 -18.39
CA SER A 261 20.54 3.74 -19.46
C SER A 261 20.52 5.18 -18.97
N TRP A 262 19.63 5.54 -18.04
CA TRP A 262 19.56 6.86 -17.44
C TRP A 262 20.80 7.21 -16.60
N LEU A 263 21.29 6.26 -15.79
CA LEU A 263 22.50 6.46 -15.01
C LEU A 263 23.73 6.60 -15.93
N ARG A 264 23.76 5.86 -17.04
CA ARG A 264 24.80 6.01 -18.07
C ARG A 264 24.66 7.35 -18.81
N ALA A 265 23.45 7.79 -19.14
CA ALA A 265 23.22 9.11 -19.71
C ALA A 265 23.68 10.24 -18.78
N SER A 266 23.48 10.08 -17.48
CA SER A 266 23.99 10.99 -16.46
C SER A 266 25.51 11.14 -16.51
N SER A 267 26.26 10.04 -16.59
CA SER A 267 27.72 10.09 -16.69
C SER A 267 28.21 10.74 -17.99
N LEU A 268 27.39 10.79 -19.03
CA LEU A 268 27.63 11.44 -20.31
C LEU A 268 27.04 12.85 -20.39
N ASN A 269 26.55 13.42 -19.28
CA ASN A 269 25.89 14.71 -19.18
C ASN A 269 24.66 14.86 -20.12
N ARG A 270 24.01 13.76 -20.47
CA ARG A 270 22.82 13.77 -21.31
C ARG A 270 21.56 13.93 -20.46
N GLY A 271 20.58 14.66 -20.98
CA GLY A 271 19.28 14.84 -20.34
C GLY A 271 18.27 13.80 -20.84
N ILE A 272 17.24 13.57 -20.04
CA ILE A 272 16.10 12.69 -20.34
C ILE A 272 14.86 13.57 -20.59
N PRO A 273 14.08 13.34 -21.67
CA PRO A 273 12.82 14.05 -21.89
C PRO A 273 11.85 13.83 -20.73
N PHE A 274 11.14 14.89 -20.32
CA PHE A 274 10.24 14.82 -19.16
C PHE A 274 9.14 13.76 -19.31
N GLY A 275 8.53 13.63 -20.50
CA GLY A 275 7.49 12.62 -20.73
C GLY A 275 7.98 11.18 -20.53
N GLU A 276 9.23 10.89 -20.95
CA GLU A 276 9.87 9.59 -20.69
C GLU A 276 10.08 9.40 -19.16
N PHE A 277 10.61 10.44 -18.50
CA PHE A 277 10.82 10.42 -17.05
C PHE A 277 9.50 10.16 -16.30
N GLU A 278 8.43 10.89 -16.60
CA GLU A 278 7.11 10.74 -15.98
C GLU A 278 6.55 9.31 -16.15
N SER A 279 6.59 8.80 -17.38
CA SER A 279 6.13 7.44 -17.71
C SER A 279 6.90 6.37 -16.94
N VAL A 280 8.23 6.47 -16.88
CA VAL A 280 9.07 5.46 -16.21
C VAL A 280 8.92 5.54 -14.69
N ILE A 281 8.83 6.74 -14.10
CA ILE A 281 8.60 6.86 -12.65
C ILE A 281 7.24 6.29 -12.25
N ALA A 282 6.20 6.42 -13.10
CA ALA A 282 4.92 5.76 -12.85
C ALA A 282 5.06 4.23 -12.82
N LYS A 283 5.83 3.65 -13.74
CA LYS A 283 6.12 2.20 -13.77
C LYS A 283 6.94 1.74 -12.55
N VAL A 284 7.94 2.53 -12.14
CA VAL A 284 8.72 2.25 -10.91
C VAL A 284 7.82 2.30 -9.68
N ARG A 285 6.90 3.28 -9.60
CA ARG A 285 5.92 3.39 -8.50
C ARG A 285 4.99 2.18 -8.47
N HIS A 286 4.55 1.69 -9.63
CA HIS A 286 3.78 0.46 -9.71
C HIS A 286 4.59 -0.74 -9.21
N ALA A 287 5.83 -0.91 -9.66
CA ALA A 287 6.71 -1.99 -9.21
C ALA A 287 6.91 -1.99 -7.67
N PHE A 288 6.96 -0.81 -7.05
CA PHE A 288 7.11 -0.66 -5.60
C PHE A 288 5.86 -1.05 -4.80
N THR A 289 4.76 -1.41 -5.45
CA THR A 289 3.63 -2.03 -4.76
C THR A 289 4.01 -3.38 -4.15
N ALA A 290 4.91 -4.13 -4.81
CA ALA A 290 5.43 -5.39 -4.29
C ALA A 290 6.69 -5.25 -3.43
N LEU A 291 7.15 -4.03 -3.15
CA LEU A 291 8.40 -3.78 -2.42
C LEU A 291 8.14 -2.84 -1.24
N PRO A 292 8.13 -3.35 0.01
CA PRO A 292 7.83 -2.55 1.19
C PRO A 292 8.67 -1.28 1.27
N GLY A 293 8.00 -0.14 1.51
CA GLY A 293 8.65 1.15 1.68
C GLY A 293 9.30 1.75 0.42
N GLY A 294 9.38 1.03 -0.71
CA GLY A 294 10.09 1.48 -1.92
C GLY A 294 9.67 2.87 -2.43
N ARG A 295 8.41 3.25 -2.22
CA ARG A 295 7.88 4.58 -2.61
C ARG A 295 8.63 5.74 -1.99
N GLY A 296 9.21 5.58 -0.79
CA GLY A 296 9.99 6.61 -0.11
C GLY A 296 11.26 7.04 -0.86
N LEU A 297 11.79 6.17 -1.72
CA LEU A 297 12.94 6.50 -2.57
C LEU A 297 12.60 7.50 -3.67
N LEU A 298 11.31 7.66 -4.02
CA LEU A 298 10.86 8.50 -5.14
C LEU A 298 10.65 9.96 -4.75
N SER A 299 10.92 10.37 -3.52
CA SER A 299 10.72 11.75 -3.07
C SER A 299 11.40 12.81 -3.97
N PRO A 300 12.68 12.67 -4.39
CA PRO A 300 13.30 13.61 -5.33
C PRO A 300 12.62 13.60 -6.71
N CYS A 301 12.14 12.42 -7.17
CA CYS A 301 11.42 12.31 -8.44
C CYS A 301 10.07 13.05 -8.39
N ASN A 302 9.33 12.90 -7.28
CA ASN A 302 8.03 13.54 -7.09
C ASN A 302 8.12 15.08 -7.15
N ARG A 303 9.23 15.66 -6.68
CA ARG A 303 9.50 17.11 -6.79
C ARG A 303 9.62 17.56 -8.23
N LEU A 304 10.30 16.78 -9.07
CA LEU A 304 10.45 17.08 -10.49
C LEU A 304 9.16 16.87 -11.28
N LEU A 305 8.39 15.83 -10.95
CA LEU A 305 7.08 15.61 -11.55
C LEU A 305 6.15 16.82 -11.33
N LYS A 306 6.27 17.51 -10.18
CA LYS A 306 5.51 18.74 -9.92
C LYS A 306 6.04 19.94 -10.72
N LYS A 307 7.37 20.06 -10.90
CA LYS A 307 8.00 21.18 -11.62
C LYS A 307 7.86 21.10 -13.13
N ARG A 308 7.67 19.90 -13.69
CA ARG A 308 7.52 19.63 -15.14
C ARG A 308 8.58 20.30 -16.02
N PRO A 309 9.88 20.10 -15.79
CA PRO A 309 10.92 20.64 -16.67
C PRO A 309 10.85 19.92 -18.03
N GLN A 310 11.22 20.59 -19.12
CA GLN A 310 11.26 19.94 -20.42
C GLN A 310 12.23 18.75 -20.49
N VAL A 311 13.39 18.90 -19.81
CA VAL A 311 14.46 17.89 -19.77
C VAL A 311 14.96 17.73 -18.34
N VAL A 312 15.18 16.48 -17.92
CA VAL A 312 15.70 16.10 -16.59
C VAL A 312 17.18 15.73 -16.73
N TYR A 313 18.03 16.40 -15.93
CA TYR A 313 19.47 16.14 -15.87
C TYR A 313 19.87 15.56 -14.52
N PHE A 314 20.24 14.29 -14.48
CA PHE A 314 20.63 13.62 -13.23
C PHE A 314 21.96 14.09 -12.66
N HIS A 315 22.95 14.38 -13.53
CA HIS A 315 24.27 14.86 -13.11
C HIS A 315 24.22 16.24 -12.39
N ARG A 316 23.16 17.01 -12.60
CA ARG A 316 22.94 18.30 -11.95
C ARG A 316 22.14 18.20 -10.65
N ASN A 317 21.73 16.99 -10.27
CA ASN A 317 20.85 16.77 -9.12
C ASN A 317 21.25 15.46 -8.41
N ALA A 318 22.24 15.58 -7.51
CA ALA A 318 22.79 14.44 -6.78
C ALA A 318 21.70 13.61 -6.02
N PRO A 319 20.73 14.21 -5.30
CA PRO A 319 19.66 13.46 -4.66
C PRO A 319 18.80 12.65 -5.64
N LEU A 320 18.56 13.18 -6.84
CA LEU A 320 17.81 12.47 -7.89
C LEU A 320 18.61 11.31 -8.46
N HIS A 321 19.90 11.53 -8.76
CA HIS A 321 20.79 10.47 -9.25
C HIS A 321 20.87 9.31 -8.25
N GLU A 322 21.03 9.63 -6.96
CA GLU A 322 21.05 8.65 -5.88
C GLU A 322 19.72 7.90 -5.79
N ALA A 323 18.57 8.61 -5.86
CA ALA A 323 17.25 7.97 -5.85
C ALA A 323 17.10 6.93 -6.97
N ILE A 324 17.48 7.29 -8.20
CA ILE A 324 17.43 6.37 -9.35
C ILE A 324 18.39 5.19 -9.18
N SER A 325 19.60 5.42 -8.66
CA SER A 325 20.56 4.37 -8.35
C SER A 325 20.02 3.38 -7.31
N ASN A 326 19.40 3.90 -6.25
CA ASN A 326 18.77 3.09 -5.19
C ASN A 326 17.58 2.29 -5.75
N CYS A 327 16.70 2.93 -6.55
CA CYS A 327 15.60 2.24 -7.21
C CYS A 327 16.09 1.06 -8.08
N ARG A 328 17.13 1.29 -8.90
CA ARG A 328 17.74 0.23 -9.71
C ARG A 328 18.26 -0.91 -8.86
N THR A 329 18.96 -0.59 -7.77
CA THR A 329 19.57 -1.60 -6.89
C THR A 329 18.49 -2.46 -6.23
N ILE A 330 17.45 -1.84 -5.66
CA ILE A 330 16.35 -2.56 -5.01
C ILE A 330 15.57 -3.42 -6.01
N LEU A 331 15.26 -2.90 -7.19
CA LEU A 331 14.61 -3.69 -8.24
C LEU A 331 15.46 -4.88 -8.71
N ARG A 332 16.79 -4.73 -8.76
CA ARG A 332 17.69 -5.84 -9.08
C ARG A 332 17.69 -6.90 -7.99
N GLU A 333 17.69 -6.49 -6.73
CA GLU A 333 17.75 -7.39 -5.58
C GLU A 333 16.40 -8.00 -5.21
N SER A 334 15.30 -7.50 -5.75
CA SER A 334 13.94 -7.98 -5.45
C SER A 334 13.69 -9.46 -5.82
N THR A 335 14.48 -10.02 -6.74
CA THR A 335 14.37 -11.44 -7.11
C THR A 335 14.97 -12.40 -6.08
N SER A 336 15.82 -11.93 -5.18
CA SER A 336 16.44 -12.79 -4.16
C SER A 336 15.43 -13.35 -3.16
N ARG A 337 14.30 -12.64 -2.96
CA ARG A 337 13.18 -13.07 -2.14
C ARG A 337 11.89 -12.39 -2.62
N PRO A 338 10.90 -13.13 -3.14
CA PRO A 338 9.56 -12.61 -3.37
C PRO A 338 8.93 -12.10 -2.07
N THR A 339 8.12 -11.05 -2.16
CA THR A 339 7.46 -10.45 -1.00
C THR A 339 6.24 -11.28 -0.62
N ARG A 340 6.09 -11.64 0.64
CA ARG A 340 4.87 -12.28 1.15
C ARG A 340 3.74 -11.26 1.18
N CYS A 341 2.56 -11.63 0.74
CA CYS A 341 1.41 -10.70 0.72
C CYS A 341 1.05 -10.19 2.13
N ARG A 342 1.23 -11.03 3.17
CA ARG A 342 1.03 -10.59 4.56
C ARG A 342 1.97 -9.45 5.00
N GLU A 343 3.12 -9.30 4.35
CA GLU A 343 4.04 -8.19 4.60
C GLU A 343 3.57 -6.86 3.99
N LEU A 344 2.55 -6.89 3.15
CA LEU A 344 1.96 -5.74 2.48
C LEU A 344 0.63 -5.31 3.09
N VAL A 345 0.16 -6.02 4.12
CA VAL A 345 -1.15 -5.81 4.74
C VAL A 345 -0.99 -5.60 6.23
N ALA A 346 -1.56 -4.52 6.74
CA ALA A 346 -1.64 -4.28 8.17
C ALA A 346 -2.44 -5.40 8.87
N GLY A 347 -2.02 -5.73 10.09
CA GLY A 347 -2.67 -6.75 10.91
C GLY A 347 -2.15 -6.68 12.34
N TRP A 348 -2.43 -7.69 13.17
CA TRP A 348 -1.89 -7.74 14.52
C TRP A 348 -0.37 -7.65 14.49
N PRO A 349 0.23 -6.69 15.22
CA PRO A 349 1.66 -6.52 15.23
C PRO A 349 2.36 -7.61 16.05
N ASP A 350 3.47 -8.11 15.52
CA ASP A 350 4.41 -8.94 16.26
C ASP A 350 5.30 -8.07 17.17
N PHE A 351 5.60 -6.85 16.71
CA PHE A 351 6.37 -5.85 17.46
C PHE A 351 5.68 -4.49 17.47
N ILE A 352 5.79 -3.82 18.59
CA ILE A 352 5.30 -2.47 18.82
C ILE A 352 6.47 -1.58 19.19
N GLY A 353 6.59 -0.45 18.53
CA GLY A 353 7.50 0.61 18.89
C GLY A 353 6.74 1.91 19.17
N VAL A 354 7.07 2.59 20.25
CA VAL A 354 6.54 3.91 20.58
C VAL A 354 7.70 4.88 20.74
N VAL A 355 7.57 6.09 20.24
CA VAL A 355 8.63 7.10 20.29
C VAL A 355 8.05 8.49 20.52
N ASP A 356 8.84 9.30 21.19
CA ASP A 356 8.68 10.74 21.34
C ASP A 356 10.03 11.45 21.16
N ALA A 357 10.01 12.64 20.59
CA ALA A 357 11.18 13.48 20.50
C ALA A 357 10.90 14.90 20.98
N SER A 358 11.79 15.40 21.82
CA SER A 358 11.81 16.78 22.27
C SER A 358 12.97 17.55 21.64
N SER A 359 13.09 18.85 21.94
CA SER A 359 14.27 19.64 21.58
C SER A 359 15.56 19.17 22.26
N HIS A 360 15.48 18.34 23.32
CA HIS A 360 16.63 17.87 24.11
C HIS A 360 17.10 16.49 23.68
N GLY A 361 16.17 15.64 23.23
CA GLY A 361 16.49 14.26 22.88
C GLY A 361 15.28 13.46 22.43
N VAL A 362 15.48 12.16 22.33
CA VAL A 362 14.46 11.20 21.96
C VAL A 362 14.37 10.10 23.00
N GLY A 363 13.17 9.63 23.29
CA GLY A 363 12.85 8.48 24.09
C GLY A 363 12.00 7.49 23.32
N GLY A 364 12.22 6.19 23.53
CA GLY A 364 11.41 5.18 22.86
C GLY A 364 11.33 3.89 23.63
N VAL A 365 10.27 3.13 23.36
CA VAL A 365 10.06 1.79 23.90
C VAL A 365 9.76 0.80 22.79
N ILE A 366 10.22 -0.43 22.99
CA ILE A 366 10.01 -1.56 22.08
C ILE A 366 9.41 -2.69 22.86
N ILE A 367 8.32 -3.26 22.34
CA ILE A 367 7.58 -4.35 22.95
C ILE A 367 7.29 -5.40 21.88
N GLY A 368 7.53 -6.65 22.18
CA GLY A 368 7.28 -7.78 21.29
C GLY A 368 6.93 -9.03 22.06
N GLU A 369 6.86 -10.16 21.39
CA GLU A 369 6.80 -11.44 22.05
C GLU A 369 8.08 -11.68 22.82
N LEU A 370 7.98 -12.10 24.11
CA LEU A 370 9.14 -12.21 25.00
C LEU A 370 10.22 -13.19 24.53
N SER A 371 9.84 -14.17 23.74
CA SER A 371 10.76 -15.09 23.07
C SER A 371 11.59 -14.42 21.96
N GLU A 372 11.12 -13.28 21.44
CA GLU A 372 11.73 -12.59 20.29
C GLU A 372 12.30 -11.21 20.66
N CYS A 373 11.75 -10.55 21.69
CA CYS A 373 12.20 -9.24 22.12
C CYS A 373 11.81 -8.98 23.57
N LEU A 374 12.78 -8.71 24.45
CA LEU A 374 12.48 -8.20 25.78
C LEU A 374 11.93 -6.77 25.71
N PRO A 375 10.97 -6.40 26.55
CA PRO A 375 10.50 -5.02 26.64
C PRO A 375 11.68 -4.09 26.93
N THR A 376 11.93 -3.18 26.01
CA THR A 376 13.16 -2.37 25.99
C THR A 376 12.81 -0.88 25.96
N VAL A 377 13.48 -0.11 26.81
CA VAL A 377 13.48 1.35 26.77
C VAL A 377 14.85 1.85 26.31
N PHE A 378 14.84 2.91 25.51
CA PHE A 378 16.05 3.62 25.09
C PHE A 378 15.84 5.12 25.11
N ARG A 379 16.93 5.87 25.12
CA ARG A 379 16.94 7.33 24.95
C ARG A 379 18.23 7.78 24.28
N LEU A 380 18.18 8.92 23.61
CA LEU A 380 19.34 9.55 22.98
C LEU A 380 19.24 11.06 23.13
N GLN A 381 20.26 11.69 23.68
CA GLN A 381 20.39 13.14 23.73
C GLN A 381 20.81 13.70 22.37
N TRP A 382 20.18 14.76 21.93
CA TRP A 382 20.64 15.46 20.73
C TRP A 382 21.95 16.21 21.00
N PRO A 383 22.89 16.19 20.06
CA PRO A 383 24.09 17.03 20.16
C PRO A 383 23.74 18.53 20.18
N PRO A 384 24.60 19.38 20.83
CA PRO A 384 24.34 20.81 20.94
C PRO A 384 24.12 21.52 19.61
N ASP A 385 24.78 21.11 18.53
CA ASP A 385 24.61 21.67 17.18
C ASP A 385 23.24 21.39 16.58
N ILE A 386 22.67 20.22 16.87
CA ILE A 386 21.29 19.89 16.48
C ILE A 386 20.31 20.74 17.28
N THR A 387 20.44 20.77 18.61
CA THR A 387 19.57 21.53 19.50
C THR A 387 19.58 23.02 19.13
N ALA A 388 20.76 23.58 18.86
CA ALA A 388 20.93 24.99 18.47
C ALA A 388 20.31 25.31 17.09
N ASN A 389 20.07 24.32 16.24
CA ASN A 389 19.50 24.48 14.90
C ASN A 389 18.00 24.15 14.83
N VAL A 390 17.37 23.86 15.97
CA VAL A 390 15.92 23.62 16.03
C VAL A 390 15.18 24.96 15.84
N LYS A 391 14.20 24.95 14.96
CA LYS A 391 13.33 26.08 14.71
C LYS A 391 12.38 26.28 15.89
N SER A 392 12.45 27.45 16.52
CA SER A 392 11.63 27.85 17.67
C SER A 392 11.36 29.35 17.62
N GLU A 393 10.58 29.87 18.56
CA GLU A 393 10.42 31.34 18.70
C GLU A 393 11.76 32.02 18.98
N ALA A 394 12.61 31.39 19.77
CA ALA A 394 13.96 31.90 20.07
C ALA A 394 14.94 31.73 18.90
N ASN A 395 14.68 30.77 17.98
CA ASN A 395 15.47 30.53 16.77
C ASN A 395 14.60 30.36 15.52
N PRO A 396 14.01 31.43 14.96
CA PRO A 396 13.17 31.37 13.78
C PRO A 396 13.91 30.93 12.52
N MET A 397 15.24 31.08 12.48
CA MET A 397 16.10 30.69 11.36
C MET A 397 16.58 29.25 11.41
N GLY A 398 16.21 28.51 12.44
CA GLY A 398 16.51 27.08 12.55
C GLY A 398 15.96 26.30 11.34
N THR A 399 16.72 25.32 10.89
CA THR A 399 16.36 24.49 9.71
C THR A 399 15.72 23.15 10.07
N ILE A 400 15.78 22.76 11.33
CA ILE A 400 15.21 21.49 11.85
C ILE A 400 13.92 21.83 12.58
N THR A 401 12.81 21.26 12.14
CA THR A 401 11.51 21.43 12.81
C THR A 401 11.30 20.37 13.88
N ASN A 402 10.35 20.58 14.81
CA ASN A 402 9.99 19.54 15.78
C ASN A 402 9.55 18.24 15.08
N SER A 403 8.79 18.32 14.00
CA SER A 403 8.39 17.14 13.23
C SER A 403 9.57 16.42 12.56
N ASP A 404 10.67 17.12 12.25
CA ASP A 404 11.90 16.47 11.78
C ASP A 404 12.57 15.67 12.90
N LEU A 405 12.59 16.21 14.14
CA LEU A 405 13.10 15.50 15.32
C LEU A 405 12.25 14.27 15.63
N GLU A 406 10.92 14.40 15.59
CA GLU A 406 9.99 13.29 15.77
C GLU A 406 10.22 12.17 14.75
N LEU A 407 10.37 12.53 13.47
CA LEU A 407 10.68 11.56 12.42
C LEU A 407 12.08 10.94 12.60
N ALA A 408 13.07 11.72 13.06
CA ALA A 408 14.39 11.19 13.40
C ALA A 408 14.32 10.22 14.58
N GLY A 409 13.47 10.51 15.57
CA GLY A 409 13.15 9.61 16.66
C GLY A 409 12.56 8.30 16.15
N LEU A 410 11.62 8.36 15.21
CA LEU A 410 11.02 7.17 14.60
C LEU A 410 12.03 6.36 13.77
N VAL A 411 12.96 7.01 13.06
CA VAL A 411 14.09 6.33 12.40
C VAL A 411 14.98 5.65 13.42
N LEU A 412 15.30 6.33 14.53
CA LEU A 412 16.07 5.73 15.62
C LEU A 412 15.37 4.52 16.21
N LEU A 413 14.07 4.64 16.50
CA LEU A 413 13.25 3.52 16.99
C LEU A 413 13.37 2.32 16.06
N TRP A 414 13.22 2.53 14.74
CA TRP A 414 13.37 1.46 13.75
C TRP A 414 14.73 0.77 13.83
N LEU A 415 15.82 1.56 13.88
CA LEU A 415 17.17 1.02 13.98
C LEU A 415 17.42 0.29 15.32
N MET A 416 16.79 0.76 16.39
CA MET A 416 16.83 0.09 17.68
C MET A 416 16.06 -1.24 17.64
N MET A 417 14.91 -1.31 16.97
CA MET A 417 14.18 -2.57 16.78
C MET A 417 15.03 -3.58 16.00
N GLU A 418 15.69 -3.16 14.93
CA GLU A 418 16.63 -4.03 14.21
C GLU A 418 17.82 -4.51 15.07
N HIS A 419 18.20 -3.71 16.07
CA HIS A 419 19.33 -4.02 16.97
C HIS A 419 18.95 -4.96 18.12
N VAL A 420 17.74 -4.80 18.69
CA VAL A 420 17.37 -5.52 19.92
C VAL A 420 16.42 -6.70 19.69
N CYS A 421 15.65 -6.70 18.61
CA CYS A 421 14.69 -7.76 18.32
C CYS A 421 15.33 -8.91 17.53
N ALA A 422 14.66 -10.06 17.53
CA ALA A 422 14.91 -11.13 16.57
C ALA A 422 14.73 -10.61 15.13
N PRO A 423 15.16 -11.35 14.10
CA PRO A 423 15.00 -10.87 12.71
C PRO A 423 13.59 -10.40 12.42
N LEU A 424 13.48 -9.16 11.96
CA LEU A 424 12.18 -8.52 11.69
C LEU A 424 11.52 -9.04 10.40
N THR A 425 12.23 -9.85 9.62
CA THR A 425 11.72 -10.42 8.37
C THR A 425 10.43 -11.21 8.61
N GLU A 426 9.41 -10.94 7.79
CA GLU A 426 8.07 -11.54 7.88
C GLU A 426 7.25 -11.14 9.11
N LYS A 427 7.74 -10.22 9.91
CA LYS A 427 7.04 -9.71 11.09
C LYS A 427 6.19 -8.48 10.74
N ARG A 428 5.07 -8.34 11.41
CA ARG A 428 4.22 -7.15 11.37
C ARG A 428 4.62 -6.20 12.50
N ILE A 429 4.84 -4.95 12.15
CA ILE A 429 5.36 -3.96 13.08
C ILE A 429 4.39 -2.77 13.14
N ALA A 430 4.03 -2.36 14.35
CA ALA A 430 3.29 -1.12 14.57
C ALA A 430 4.21 -0.09 15.23
N LEU A 431 4.25 1.12 14.67
CA LEU A 431 4.95 2.26 15.24
C LEU A 431 3.96 3.32 15.69
N PHE A 432 4.26 3.97 16.81
CA PHE A 432 3.46 5.03 17.38
C PHE A 432 4.28 6.29 17.59
N SER A 433 3.70 7.44 17.28
CA SER A 433 4.20 8.77 17.60
C SER A 433 2.99 9.67 17.87
N ASP A 434 3.14 10.68 18.71
CA ASP A 434 2.10 11.69 18.95
C ASP A 434 2.18 12.85 17.93
N ASN A 435 3.13 12.81 17.01
CA ASN A 435 3.28 13.79 15.94
C ASN A 435 2.52 13.37 14.68
N SER A 436 1.33 13.93 14.44
CA SER A 436 0.51 13.63 13.27
C SER A 436 1.22 13.85 11.91
N PRO A 437 2.07 14.88 11.68
CA PRO A 437 2.89 14.98 10.49
C PRO A 437 3.80 13.77 10.29
N THR A 438 4.53 13.34 11.32
CA THR A 438 5.42 12.16 11.26
C THR A 438 4.65 10.91 10.88
N VAL A 439 3.53 10.62 11.53
CA VAL A 439 2.65 9.49 11.18
C VAL A 439 2.25 9.55 9.71
N SER A 440 1.73 10.69 9.26
CA SER A 440 1.30 10.86 7.86
C SER A 440 2.43 10.73 6.84
N TRP A 441 3.65 11.17 7.17
CA TRP A 441 4.81 11.05 6.28
C TRP A 441 5.27 9.60 6.13
N VAL A 442 5.27 8.85 7.22
CA VAL A 442 5.67 7.43 7.19
C VAL A 442 4.61 6.58 6.51
N GLU A 443 3.32 6.75 6.79
CA GLU A 443 2.25 6.04 6.09
C GLU A 443 2.29 6.24 4.57
N ARG A 444 2.51 7.48 4.14
CA ARG A 444 2.61 7.81 2.71
C ARG A 444 3.98 7.52 2.12
N MET A 445 4.97 7.21 2.95
CA MET A 445 6.38 7.16 2.57
C MET A 445 6.78 8.39 1.73
N ALA A 446 6.36 9.56 2.15
CA ALA A 446 6.60 10.81 1.44
C ALA A 446 6.49 12.03 2.36
N CYS A 447 7.43 12.94 2.24
CA CYS A 447 7.40 14.29 2.82
C CYS A 447 7.51 15.34 1.71
N ARG A 448 6.86 16.49 1.88
CA ARG A 448 6.89 17.60 0.92
C ARG A 448 7.38 18.91 1.52
N SER A 449 7.43 19.01 2.83
CA SER A 449 7.64 20.27 3.57
C SER A 449 9.06 20.45 4.09
N SER A 450 9.81 19.37 4.30
CA SER A 450 11.16 19.40 4.87
C SER A 450 12.12 18.53 4.06
N LEU A 451 13.34 19.06 3.81
CA LEU A 451 14.41 18.30 3.18
C LEU A 451 15.00 17.25 4.14
N VAL A 452 15.05 17.56 5.43
CA VAL A 452 15.50 16.65 6.48
C VAL A 452 14.55 15.45 6.56
N ALA A 453 13.24 15.71 6.66
CA ALA A 453 12.23 14.65 6.68
C ALA A 453 12.27 13.80 5.40
N GLU A 454 12.51 14.40 4.25
CA GLU A 454 12.63 13.67 2.99
C GLU A 454 13.82 12.70 2.99
N GLN A 455 14.95 13.09 3.57
CA GLN A 455 16.10 12.21 3.76
C GLN A 455 15.79 11.08 4.76
N LEU A 456 15.14 11.40 5.88
CA LEU A 456 14.74 10.42 6.90
C LEU A 456 13.79 9.36 6.32
N ILE A 457 12.79 9.77 5.52
CA ILE A 457 11.89 8.83 4.82
C ILE A 457 12.65 7.93 3.83
N ARG A 458 13.65 8.47 3.13
CA ARG A 458 14.51 7.66 2.26
C ARG A 458 15.31 6.62 3.04
N VAL A 459 15.81 6.99 4.22
CA VAL A 459 16.50 6.05 5.12
C VAL A 459 15.58 4.91 5.54
N LEU A 460 14.35 5.22 5.98
CA LEU A 460 13.36 4.21 6.30
C LEU A 460 13.08 3.29 5.09
N ALA A 461 12.87 3.87 3.90
CA ALA A 461 12.65 3.12 2.67
C ALA A 461 13.80 2.14 2.37
N LEU A 462 15.04 2.59 2.52
CA LEU A 462 16.22 1.74 2.33
C LEU A 462 16.26 0.61 3.38
N ARG A 463 16.03 0.94 4.66
CA ARG A 463 16.05 -0.06 5.73
C ARG A 463 14.96 -1.10 5.56
N PHE A 464 13.74 -0.71 5.22
CA PHE A 464 12.65 -1.64 4.94
C PHE A 464 13.02 -2.63 3.83
N ASN A 465 13.64 -2.15 2.75
CA ASN A 465 14.05 -3.01 1.65
C ASN A 465 15.27 -3.89 2.00
N ILE A 466 16.23 -3.39 2.79
CA ILE A 466 17.38 -4.16 3.24
C ILE A 466 16.94 -5.31 4.15
N GLN A 467 16.06 -5.02 5.10
CA GLN A 467 15.55 -6.03 6.05
C GLN A 467 14.44 -6.89 5.43
N LYS A 468 13.90 -6.50 4.27
CA LYS A 468 12.75 -7.16 3.61
C LYS A 468 11.60 -7.33 4.60
N VAL A 469 11.22 -6.23 5.21
CA VAL A 469 10.24 -6.18 6.29
C VAL A 469 8.90 -5.70 5.78
N CYS A 470 7.85 -6.12 6.45
CA CYS A 470 6.48 -5.71 6.31
C CYS A 470 6.31 -4.19 6.36
N PRO A 471 5.39 -3.63 5.58
CA PRO A 471 4.98 -2.26 5.74
C PRO A 471 4.44 -2.05 7.13
N ILE A 472 4.89 -0.96 7.70
CA ILE A 472 4.57 -0.58 9.05
C ILE A 472 3.18 0.03 9.05
N THR A 473 2.39 -0.33 10.04
CA THR A 473 1.26 0.47 10.45
C THR A 473 1.81 1.54 11.38
N THR A 474 1.77 2.80 10.98
CA THR A 474 2.14 3.92 11.84
C THR A 474 0.87 4.56 12.36
N LEU A 475 0.75 4.69 13.67
CA LEU A 475 -0.45 5.15 14.34
C LEU A 475 -0.15 6.37 15.22
N HIS A 476 -1.12 7.26 15.32
CA HIS A 476 -1.06 8.37 16.25
C HIS A 476 -1.48 7.91 17.66
N ILE A 477 -0.65 8.26 18.65
CA ILE A 477 -0.98 8.15 20.07
C ILE A 477 -1.20 9.55 20.62
N ALA A 478 -2.17 9.74 21.50
CA ALA A 478 -2.35 11.05 22.13
C ALA A 478 -1.19 11.36 23.09
N GLY A 479 -0.70 12.61 23.10
CA GLY A 479 0.47 13.01 23.90
C GLY A 479 0.32 12.70 25.40
N ASP A 480 -0.88 12.85 25.97
CA ASP A 480 -1.19 12.50 27.35
C ASP A 480 -1.11 10.97 27.62
N GLN A 481 -1.15 10.15 26.59
CA GLN A 481 -0.99 8.69 26.65
C GLN A 481 0.44 8.23 26.30
N ASN A 482 1.31 9.15 25.86
CA ASN A 482 2.67 8.87 25.41
C ASN A 482 3.73 9.05 26.52
N SER A 483 3.35 9.03 27.79
CA SER A 483 4.24 9.30 28.93
C SER A 483 5.46 8.35 29.01
N MET A 484 5.33 7.10 28.48
CA MET A 484 6.44 6.14 28.46
C MET A 484 7.62 6.61 27.60
N THR A 485 7.40 7.49 26.65
CA THR A 485 8.44 8.01 25.73
C THR A 485 8.69 9.49 25.90
N ASP A 486 7.67 10.28 26.27
CA ASP A 486 7.80 11.72 26.57
C ASP A 486 8.77 11.95 27.75
N ILE A 487 8.67 11.16 28.83
CA ILE A 487 9.56 11.29 30.00
C ILE A 487 11.03 11.03 29.61
N PRO A 488 11.43 9.94 28.96
CA PRO A 488 12.80 9.73 28.53
C PRO A 488 13.30 10.77 27.53
N SER A 489 12.45 11.27 26.61
CA SER A 489 12.85 12.25 25.58
C SER A 489 13.25 13.60 26.18
N ARG A 490 12.67 13.97 27.35
CA ARG A 490 12.90 15.23 28.07
C ARG A 490 13.89 15.12 29.22
N SER A 491 14.32 13.92 29.58
CA SER A 491 15.06 13.62 30.82
C SER A 491 16.55 14.02 30.80
N PHE A 492 16.98 14.80 29.80
CA PHE A 492 18.38 15.21 29.64
C PHE A 492 18.71 16.56 30.28
N GLY A 493 17.72 17.43 30.51
CA GLY A 493 17.89 18.72 31.17
C GLY A 493 17.86 18.58 32.69
N SER A 494 18.79 19.23 33.38
CA SER A 494 18.81 19.27 34.86
C SER A 494 17.59 19.97 35.46
N GLU A 495 16.91 20.78 34.69
CA GLU A 495 15.70 21.54 35.08
C GLU A 495 14.43 20.68 34.97
N HIS A 496 14.52 19.51 34.35
CA HIS A 496 13.35 18.65 34.15
C HIS A 496 13.04 17.87 35.42
N LYS A 497 11.75 17.71 35.74
CA LYS A 497 11.25 16.92 36.89
C LYS A 497 11.81 15.49 36.92
N TRP A 498 12.09 14.93 35.76
CA TRP A 498 12.64 13.59 35.57
C TRP A 498 14.05 13.68 34.96
N HIS A 499 15.06 13.68 35.81
CA HIS A 499 16.47 13.65 35.38
C HIS A 499 17.10 12.34 35.78
N PHE A 500 17.41 11.47 34.81
CA PHE A 500 18.06 10.19 35.06
C PHE A 500 19.58 10.34 34.89
N LYS A 501 20.31 10.12 35.96
CA LYS A 501 21.79 10.20 35.97
C LYS A 501 22.44 8.95 35.36
N SER A 502 21.74 7.81 35.41
CA SER A 502 22.23 6.52 34.94
C SER A 502 21.14 5.71 34.23
N GLU A 503 21.54 4.66 33.53
CA GLU A 503 20.63 3.66 32.97
C GLU A 503 19.87 2.92 34.08
N HIS A 504 20.51 2.73 35.23
CA HIS A 504 19.89 2.09 36.38
C HIS A 504 18.72 2.93 36.92
N ASP A 505 18.87 4.25 36.98
CA ASP A 505 17.77 5.15 37.40
C ASP A 505 16.58 5.05 36.44
N LEU A 506 16.85 5.07 35.15
CA LEU A 506 15.84 4.90 34.11
C LEU A 506 15.12 3.53 34.23
N LEU A 507 15.90 2.46 34.41
CA LEU A 507 15.36 1.12 34.57
C LEU A 507 14.50 0.98 35.82
N THR A 508 14.98 1.51 36.95
CA THR A 508 14.23 1.52 38.21
C THR A 508 12.92 2.29 38.08
N PHE A 509 12.98 3.45 37.45
CA PHE A 509 11.79 4.25 37.16
C PHE A 509 10.78 3.49 36.31
N PHE A 510 11.21 2.83 35.23
CA PHE A 510 10.33 2.06 34.34
C PHE A 510 9.69 0.88 35.06
N ASN A 511 10.48 0.08 35.79
CA ASN A 511 9.96 -1.07 36.53
C ASN A 511 8.99 -0.67 37.66
N THR A 512 9.14 0.54 38.21
CA THR A 512 8.25 1.06 39.26
C THR A 512 6.95 1.63 38.71
N ASN A 513 7.02 2.42 37.61
CA ASN A 513 5.89 3.19 37.13
C ASN A 513 5.15 2.52 35.94
N PHE A 514 5.83 1.66 35.20
CA PHE A 514 5.29 0.97 34.01
C PHE A 514 5.42 -0.56 34.18
N THR A 515 4.77 -1.09 35.22
CA THR A 515 4.84 -2.51 35.54
C THR A 515 4.28 -3.37 34.44
N LEU A 516 5.10 -4.29 33.94
CA LEU A 516 4.72 -5.21 32.87
C LEU A 516 3.82 -6.34 33.40
N PRO A 517 2.89 -6.85 32.57
CA PRO A 517 2.16 -8.07 32.92
C PRO A 517 3.13 -9.23 33.18
N SER A 518 2.78 -10.10 34.16
CA SER A 518 3.48 -11.39 34.39
C SER A 518 4.89 -11.29 34.96
N GLN A 519 5.18 -10.33 35.85
CA GLN A 519 6.44 -10.19 36.56
C GLN A 519 7.68 -10.04 35.65
N ASN A 520 7.50 -9.67 34.37
CA ASN A 520 8.60 -9.32 33.50
C ASN A 520 9.18 -7.96 33.87
N SER A 521 10.45 -7.76 33.57
CA SER A 521 11.16 -6.51 33.81
C SER A 521 11.52 -5.83 32.50
N TRP A 522 11.52 -4.51 32.51
CA TRP A 522 12.10 -3.72 31.44
C TRP A 522 13.60 -3.97 31.30
N THR A 523 14.12 -3.75 30.11
CA THR A 523 15.55 -3.66 29.82
C THR A 523 15.86 -2.27 29.28
N VAL A 524 17.07 -1.78 29.58
CA VAL A 524 17.58 -0.54 28.97
C VAL A 524 18.59 -0.92 27.90
N CYS A 525 18.44 -0.39 26.70
CA CYS A 525 19.41 -0.55 25.63
C CYS A 525 19.68 0.80 24.99
N GLN A 526 20.87 1.34 25.19
CA GLN A 526 21.25 2.60 24.56
C GLN A 526 21.61 2.42 23.09
N PRO A 527 21.30 3.39 22.24
CA PRO A 527 21.76 3.39 20.85
C PRO A 527 23.27 3.29 20.78
N THR A 528 23.77 2.35 19.98
CA THR A 528 25.24 2.29 19.73
C THR A 528 25.70 3.58 19.06
N SER A 529 27.00 3.90 19.22
CA SER A 529 27.59 5.07 18.57
C SER A 529 27.36 5.07 17.05
N ALA A 530 27.37 3.91 16.43
CA ALA A 530 27.10 3.74 14.99
C ALA A 530 25.66 4.12 14.63
N ILE A 531 24.67 3.70 15.41
CA ILE A 531 23.26 4.03 15.19
C ILE A 531 23.03 5.52 15.43
N ALA A 532 23.49 6.04 16.57
CA ALA A 532 23.36 7.46 16.92
C ALA A 532 23.98 8.37 15.87
N THR A 533 25.25 8.11 15.48
CA THR A 533 25.94 8.90 14.45
C THR A 533 25.17 8.93 13.13
N ARG A 534 24.57 7.82 12.70
CA ARG A 534 23.83 7.79 11.43
C ARG A 534 22.59 8.68 11.47
N VAL A 535 21.78 8.60 12.53
CA VAL A 535 20.60 9.44 12.68
C VAL A 535 20.98 10.92 12.73
N ILE A 536 21.99 11.26 13.54
CA ILE A 536 22.51 12.61 13.67
C ILE A 536 23.07 13.14 12.33
N SER A 537 23.77 12.30 11.56
CA SER A 537 24.29 12.68 10.24
C SER A 537 23.18 13.05 9.26
N VAL A 538 22.02 12.38 9.34
CA VAL A 538 20.85 12.74 8.51
C VAL A 538 20.28 14.09 8.94
N LEU A 539 20.17 14.36 10.24
CA LEU A 539 19.73 15.67 10.75
C LEU A 539 20.68 16.81 10.31
N ARG A 540 21.97 16.51 10.17
CA ARG A 540 23.00 17.43 9.63
C ARG A 540 23.00 17.51 8.11
N MET A 541 22.11 16.80 7.43
CA MET A 541 22.08 16.68 5.98
C MET A 541 23.40 16.18 5.37
N THR A 542 24.17 15.40 6.11
CA THR A 542 25.41 14.79 5.63
C THR A 542 25.07 13.67 4.63
N PRO A 543 25.63 13.67 3.43
CA PRO A 543 25.43 12.59 2.48
C PRO A 543 25.92 11.25 3.05
N LEU A 544 25.07 10.23 2.99
CA LEU A 544 25.42 8.86 3.37
C LEU A 544 25.14 7.93 2.18
N THR A 545 26.05 7.01 1.93
CA THR A 545 25.89 6.04 0.84
C THR A 545 24.97 4.90 1.23
N LEU A 546 24.45 4.16 0.23
CA LEU A 546 23.68 2.95 0.48
C LEU A 546 24.46 1.93 1.33
N ASP A 547 25.78 1.83 1.11
CA ASP A 547 26.66 0.92 1.85
C ASP A 547 26.79 1.32 3.33
N ASP A 548 26.76 2.62 3.65
CA ASP A 548 26.72 3.08 5.05
C ASP A 548 25.46 2.57 5.77
N TRP A 549 24.33 2.53 5.08
CA TRP A 549 23.07 2.02 5.63
C TRP A 549 22.99 0.50 5.68
N ARG A 550 23.73 -0.21 4.82
CA ARG A 550 23.80 -1.68 4.85
C ARG A 550 24.63 -2.21 6.01
N ARG A 551 25.69 -1.52 6.40
CA ARG A 551 26.67 -1.95 7.39
C ARG A 551 26.30 -1.58 8.83
N LEU A 552 25.02 -1.72 9.22
CA LEU A 552 24.68 -1.62 10.63
C LEU A 552 25.06 -2.91 11.36
N PRO A 553 25.56 -2.80 12.60
CA PRO A 553 25.93 -3.97 13.39
C PRO A 553 24.76 -4.95 13.51
N ALA A 554 25.04 -6.24 13.41
CA ALA A 554 24.04 -7.27 13.66
C ALA A 554 23.54 -7.19 15.12
N ALA A 555 22.28 -7.55 15.34
CA ALA A 555 21.66 -7.57 16.65
C ALA A 555 22.43 -8.39 17.68
N GLY A 556 22.69 -7.81 18.84
CA GLY A 556 22.98 -8.57 20.04
C GLY A 556 21.68 -9.23 20.49
N LYS A 557 21.62 -10.57 20.54
CA LYS A 557 20.40 -11.29 20.90
C LYS A 557 20.07 -11.08 22.38
N ASN A 558 19.11 -10.22 22.69
CA ASN A 558 18.42 -10.21 23.99
C ASN A 558 17.12 -11.03 23.85
N ILE A 559 17.23 -12.35 24.05
CA ILE A 559 16.10 -13.27 23.91
C ILE A 559 15.67 -13.75 25.31
N GLY A 560 14.39 -13.58 25.63
CA GLY A 560 13.76 -14.14 26.83
C GLY A 560 13.29 -15.60 26.61
N THR A 561 12.99 -16.32 27.72
CA THR A 561 12.77 -17.77 27.68
C THR A 561 11.32 -18.24 27.73
N THR A 562 10.31 -17.35 27.82
CA THR A 562 8.88 -17.78 27.89
C THR A 562 7.95 -16.81 27.18
N GLY A 563 7.15 -17.35 26.24
CA GLY A 563 6.22 -16.58 25.43
C GLY A 563 4.88 -16.27 26.09
N LYS A 564 4.43 -15.01 25.97
CA LYS A 564 3.02 -14.60 26.07
C LYS A 564 2.65 -13.75 24.86
N SER A 565 1.40 -13.91 24.41
CA SER A 565 0.86 -13.26 23.22
C SER A 565 1.09 -11.74 23.22
N THR A 566 1.66 -11.21 22.16
CA THR A 566 1.83 -9.77 21.86
C THR A 566 0.51 -8.99 22.01
N ARG A 567 -0.63 -9.66 21.83
CA ARG A 567 -1.97 -9.08 21.98
C ARG A 567 -2.24 -8.52 23.36
N LEU A 568 -1.82 -9.23 24.43
CA LEU A 568 -2.00 -8.75 25.80
C LEU A 568 -1.11 -7.55 26.12
N LEU A 569 0.11 -7.53 25.58
CA LEU A 569 1.04 -6.40 25.75
C LEU A 569 0.56 -5.17 24.98
N TRP A 570 -0.04 -5.36 23.81
CA TRP A 570 -0.65 -4.31 23.01
C TRP A 570 -1.80 -3.62 23.76
N GLU A 571 -2.77 -4.38 24.27
CA GLU A 571 -3.89 -3.84 25.04
C GLU A 571 -3.42 -3.09 26.28
N TRP A 572 -2.37 -3.59 26.92
CA TRP A 572 -1.74 -2.96 28.08
C TRP A 572 -1.06 -1.63 27.72
N THR A 573 -0.27 -1.58 26.64
CA THR A 573 0.44 -0.36 26.20
C THR A 573 -0.50 0.80 25.95
N LEU A 574 -1.69 0.53 25.42
CA LEU A 574 -2.70 1.56 25.11
C LEU A 574 -3.51 2.06 26.32
N THR A 575 -3.42 1.40 27.46
CA THR A 575 -4.22 1.72 28.65
C THR A 575 -3.42 2.37 29.76
N PHE A 576 -2.10 2.48 29.62
CA PHE A 576 -1.22 2.90 30.71
C PHE A 576 -1.12 4.43 30.86
N ARG A 577 -1.35 4.95 32.07
CA ARG A 577 -1.08 6.34 32.47
C ARG A 577 -0.20 6.32 33.73
N VAL A 578 0.80 7.22 33.77
CA VAL A 578 1.57 7.42 35.01
C VAL A 578 0.65 7.92 36.11
N PRO A 579 0.60 7.28 37.29
CA PRO A 579 -0.11 7.83 38.40
C PRO A 579 0.51 9.22 38.73
N THR A 580 -0.29 10.27 38.64
CA THR A 580 0.14 11.60 39.13
C THR A 580 0.31 11.46 40.65
N SER A 581 1.54 11.59 41.15
CA SER A 581 1.78 11.65 42.60
C SER A 581 0.94 12.79 43.17
N LYS A 582 -0.10 12.43 43.95
CA LYS A 582 -0.84 13.40 44.73
C LYS A 582 0.11 14.01 45.77
N SER A 583 0.58 15.19 45.51
CA SER A 583 1.12 16.04 46.58
C SER A 583 -0.05 16.87 47.14
N GLY A 584 -0.41 16.63 48.40
CA GLY A 584 -1.20 17.53 49.24
C GLY A 584 -2.71 17.38 49.12
N SER A 585 -3.26 16.95 50.23
CA SER A 585 -4.63 17.12 50.76
C SER A 585 -5.54 18.05 49.93
N ASP A 586 -6.59 17.48 49.33
CA ASP A 586 -7.95 18.01 49.42
C ASP A 586 -8.94 16.95 48.98
N SER A 587 -9.89 16.69 49.89
CA SER A 587 -10.96 15.71 49.76
C SER A 587 -12.06 16.22 48.84
N TYR A 588 -12.25 15.58 47.67
CA TYR A 588 -13.44 15.69 46.83
C TYR A 588 -13.98 14.30 46.46
N PRO A 589 -15.30 14.11 46.32
CA PRO A 589 -15.92 12.80 46.22
C PRO A 589 -15.69 12.11 44.87
N VAL A 590 -15.34 10.83 44.98
CA VAL A 590 -14.79 9.93 43.92
C VAL A 590 -15.80 9.50 42.85
N SER A 591 -17.06 9.88 42.86
CA SER A 591 -18.10 9.17 42.09
C SER A 591 -18.38 9.67 40.67
N GLN A 592 -17.95 10.89 40.29
CA GLN A 592 -18.21 11.42 38.94
C GLN A 592 -17.01 11.34 38.00
N GLN A 593 -15.79 11.44 38.50
CA GLN A 593 -14.60 11.38 37.64
C GLN A 593 -14.26 9.97 37.15
N GLU A 594 -14.58 8.92 37.91
CA GLU A 594 -14.36 7.53 37.47
C GLU A 594 -15.31 7.11 36.35
N SER A 595 -16.56 7.61 36.34
CA SER A 595 -17.52 7.33 35.26
C SER A 595 -17.15 8.05 33.93
N GLU A 596 -16.68 9.29 33.97
CA GLU A 596 -16.24 10.02 32.81
C GLU A 596 -14.92 9.46 32.25
N GLN A 597 -14.00 9.02 33.11
CA GLN A 597 -12.76 8.36 32.67
C GLN A 597 -13.01 6.97 32.07
N ALA A 598 -13.96 6.20 32.62
CA ALA A 598 -14.37 4.91 32.07
C ALA A 598 -15.05 5.09 30.68
N ILE A 599 -15.86 6.13 30.52
CA ILE A 599 -16.53 6.48 29.25
C ILE A 599 -15.48 6.91 28.20
N MET A 600 -14.51 7.77 28.56
CA MET A 600 -13.43 8.20 27.66
C MET A 600 -12.51 7.04 27.24
N VAL A 601 -12.19 6.12 28.15
CA VAL A 601 -11.42 4.91 27.85
C VAL A 601 -12.22 3.98 26.93
N THR A 602 -13.53 3.88 27.11
CA THR A 602 -14.41 3.07 26.26
C THR A 602 -14.59 3.69 24.87
N GLU A 603 -14.69 5.02 24.75
CA GLU A 603 -14.74 5.73 23.47
C GLU A 603 -13.41 5.65 22.72
N ASN A 604 -12.27 5.76 23.41
CA ASN A 604 -10.95 5.60 22.77
C ASN A 604 -10.69 4.14 22.35
N LYS A 605 -11.10 3.17 23.17
CA LYS A 605 -11.11 1.75 22.76
C LYS A 605 -11.98 1.53 21.53
N SER A 606 -13.14 2.19 21.45
CA SER A 606 -14.01 2.18 20.27
C SER A 606 -13.37 2.83 19.05
N LYS A 607 -12.70 3.99 19.18
CA LYS A 607 -12.02 4.67 18.09
C LYS A 607 -10.78 3.92 17.60
N ILE A 608 -10.02 3.31 18.51
CA ILE A 608 -8.86 2.47 18.17
C ILE A 608 -9.34 1.13 17.60
N ALA A 609 -10.35 0.51 18.20
CA ALA A 609 -11.00 -0.67 17.64
C ALA A 609 -11.65 -0.38 16.28
N GLN A 610 -12.19 0.83 16.04
CA GLN A 610 -12.65 1.28 14.73
C GLN A 610 -11.51 1.58 13.76
N SER A 611 -10.37 2.08 14.22
CA SER A 611 -9.17 2.25 13.39
C SER A 611 -8.54 0.90 13.05
N VAL A 612 -8.47 -0.02 13.99
CA VAL A 612 -8.06 -1.42 13.77
C VAL A 612 -9.14 -2.19 13.00
N ALA A 613 -10.43 -1.91 13.21
CA ALA A 613 -11.53 -2.50 12.45
C ALA A 613 -11.63 -1.93 11.01
N ARG A 614 -11.15 -0.70 10.77
CA ARG A 614 -10.90 -0.20 9.40
C ARG A 614 -9.72 -0.89 8.72
N LEU A 615 -8.86 -1.55 9.49
CA LEU A 615 -7.81 -2.45 9.02
C LEU A 615 -8.29 -3.91 8.91
N ARG A 616 -9.50 -4.23 9.39
CA ARG A 616 -10.12 -5.52 9.05
C ARG A 616 -10.46 -5.48 7.57
N PRO A 617 -10.17 -6.54 6.81
CA PRO A 617 -10.71 -6.66 5.48
C PRO A 617 -12.20 -6.47 5.57
N LEU A 618 -12.74 -5.84 4.55
CA LEU A 618 -14.18 -5.74 4.33
C LEU A 618 -14.75 -7.16 4.20
N GLY A 619 -14.81 -7.85 5.33
CA GLY A 619 -15.55 -9.08 5.45
C GLY A 619 -17.01 -8.74 5.24
N ARG A 620 -17.55 -9.27 4.13
CA ARG A 620 -18.95 -9.17 3.71
C ARG A 620 -19.50 -7.74 3.77
N ARG A 621 -19.57 -7.11 2.63
CA ARG A 621 -20.45 -5.96 2.46
C ARG A 621 -21.85 -6.40 2.84
N SER A 622 -22.37 -5.89 3.96
CA SER A 622 -23.80 -5.88 4.21
C SER A 622 -24.43 -5.14 3.03
N HIS A 623 -25.44 -5.75 2.41
CA HIS A 623 -26.22 -5.20 1.33
C HIS A 623 -26.56 -3.72 1.59
N TRP A 624 -26.08 -2.85 0.71
CA TRP A 624 -26.67 -1.53 0.59
C TRP A 624 -28.03 -1.72 -0.09
N PRO A 625 -29.13 -1.22 0.46
CA PRO A 625 -30.40 -1.27 -0.24
C PRO A 625 -30.28 -0.39 -1.49
N VAL A 626 -30.23 -1.00 -2.65
CA VAL A 626 -30.47 -0.32 -3.91
C VAL A 626 -31.96 0.00 -3.95
N THR A 627 -32.32 1.23 -3.62
CA THR A 627 -33.67 1.72 -3.89
C THR A 627 -33.74 2.01 -5.39
N PRO A 628 -34.57 1.31 -6.17
CA PRO A 628 -34.73 1.62 -7.59
C PRO A 628 -35.37 3.00 -7.70
N ILE A 629 -34.65 3.94 -8.30
CA ILE A 629 -35.24 5.20 -8.74
C ILE A 629 -36.04 4.88 -9.99
N LEU A 630 -37.36 4.69 -9.83
CA LEU A 630 -38.27 4.69 -10.95
C LEU A 630 -38.38 6.13 -11.49
N PRO A 631 -38.34 6.33 -12.80
CA PRO A 631 -38.53 7.65 -13.38
C PRO A 631 -40.00 8.08 -13.11
N LYS A 632 -40.12 9.26 -12.54
CA LYS A 632 -41.44 9.94 -12.49
C LYS A 632 -41.78 10.40 -13.89
N SER A 633 -43.00 9.98 -14.34
CA SER A 633 -43.71 10.38 -15.55
C SER A 633 -43.73 11.89 -15.75
#